data_4e156747776a967d31eb10230b9ba632
#
_entry.id   4e156747776a967d31eb10230b9ba632
#
_cell.length_a   1.000
_cell.length_b   1.000
_cell.length_c   1.000
_cell.angle_alpha   90.00
_cell.angle_beta   90.00
_cell.angle_gamma   90.00
#
_symmetry.space_group_name_H-M   'P 1'
#
loop_
_entity.id
_entity.type
_entity.pdbx_description
1 polymer ?
#
loop_
_entity_poly.entity_id
_entity_poly.type
_entity_poly.pdbx_seq_one_letter_code
_entity_poly.pdbx_strand_id
1 'polypeptide(L)'
;MSNELSNKTVTYLLGEISGMLENMQNSLRTEIAETRDSLQSSLRAEIAETRDSLQNSLRAEIAETRDSLQNSLRAEIAETREALHAEIAET
;
A
#
# COMPACT_ATOMS: atom_id res chain seq x y z
N MET A 1 -66.61 13.26 2.01
CA MET A 1 -66.08 12.27 2.96
C MET A 1 -65.04 11.37 2.30
N SER A 2 -65.31 10.76 1.16
CA SER A 2 -64.33 9.87 0.54
C SER A 2 -63.04 10.57 0.13
N ASN A 3 -63.13 11.84 -0.27
CA ASN A 3 -61.93 12.64 -0.66
C ASN A 3 -61.02 12.93 0.54
N GLU A 4 -61.60 13.18 1.69
CA GLU A 4 -60.85 13.46 2.91
C GLU A 4 -60.09 12.23 3.38
N LEU A 5 -60.73 11.06 3.33
CA LEU A 5 -60.12 9.81 3.70
C LEU A 5 -59.01 9.46 2.74
N SER A 6 -59.21 9.66 1.44
CA SER A 6 -58.18 9.44 0.42
C SER A 6 -56.97 10.34 0.64
N ASN A 7 -57.21 11.62 0.93
CA ASN A 7 -56.13 12.58 1.18
C ASN A 7 -55.34 12.23 2.43
N LYS A 8 -56.00 11.80 3.49
CA LYS A 8 -55.35 11.38 4.74
C LYS A 8 -54.50 10.15 4.50
N THR A 9 -55.00 9.18 3.73
CA THR A 9 -54.27 7.98 3.42
C THR A 9 -53.04 8.28 2.59
N VAL A 10 -53.19 9.13 1.57
CA VAL A 10 -52.05 9.55 0.72
C VAL A 10 -51.00 10.28 1.55
N THR A 11 -51.42 11.19 2.43
CA THR A 11 -50.51 11.92 3.30
C THR A 11 -49.71 10.97 4.22
N TYR A 12 -50.43 10.00 4.79
CA TYR A 12 -49.82 9.00 5.67
C TYR A 12 -48.77 8.16 4.89
N LEU A 13 -49.13 7.67 3.71
CA LEU A 13 -48.22 6.89 2.86
C LEU A 13 -47.01 7.69 2.44
N LEU A 14 -47.18 8.96 2.08
CA LEU A 14 -46.07 9.84 1.75
C LEU A 14 -45.11 10.02 2.91
N GLY A 15 -45.64 10.14 4.12
CA GLY A 15 -44.86 10.23 5.35
C GLY A 15 -44.05 8.97 5.60
N GLU A 16 -44.67 7.81 5.39
CA GLU A 16 -43.96 6.52 5.53
C GLU A 16 -42.85 6.37 4.49
N ILE A 17 -43.13 6.71 3.24
CA ILE A 17 -42.14 6.65 2.16
C ILE A 17 -40.98 7.59 2.47
N SER A 18 -41.26 8.81 2.90
CA SER A 18 -40.22 9.76 3.29
C SER A 18 -39.31 9.22 4.40
N GLY A 19 -39.95 8.60 5.41
CA GLY A 19 -39.19 7.98 6.52
C GLY A 19 -38.31 6.84 6.01
N MET A 20 -38.81 5.99 5.13
CA MET A 20 -38.06 4.91 4.55
C MET A 20 -36.89 5.42 3.73
N LEU A 21 -37.09 6.48 2.95
CA LEU A 21 -36.04 7.09 2.15
C LEU A 21 -34.94 7.69 3.03
N GLU A 22 -35.31 8.34 4.12
CA GLU A 22 -34.32 8.85 5.08
C GLU A 22 -33.49 7.73 5.68
N ASN A 23 -34.14 6.64 6.08
CA ASN A 23 -33.45 5.49 6.64
C ASN A 23 -32.50 4.86 5.64
N MET A 24 -32.94 4.76 4.38
CA MET A 24 -32.09 4.25 3.31
C MET A 24 -30.88 5.13 3.08
N GLN A 25 -31.07 6.45 3.05
CA GLN A 25 -29.97 7.40 2.89
C GLN A 25 -28.96 7.26 4.03
N ASN A 26 -29.45 7.16 5.25
CA ASN A 26 -28.57 7.02 6.42
C ASN A 26 -27.79 5.71 6.37
N SER A 27 -28.46 4.62 5.98
CA SER A 27 -27.80 3.32 5.82
C SER A 27 -26.73 3.36 4.74
N LEU A 28 -27.03 3.99 3.61
CA LEU A 28 -26.06 4.12 2.52
C LEU A 28 -24.85 4.95 2.94
N ARG A 29 -25.07 6.04 3.64
CA ARG A 29 -23.98 6.88 4.14
C ARG A 29 -23.06 6.11 5.08
N THR A 30 -23.67 5.32 5.96
CA THR A 30 -22.92 4.48 6.89
C THR A 30 -22.11 3.43 6.14
N GLU A 31 -22.72 2.75 5.17
CA GLU A 31 -22.01 1.75 4.35
C GLU A 31 -20.86 2.37 3.56
N ILE A 32 -21.09 3.54 2.99
CA ILE A 32 -20.04 4.26 2.24
C ILE A 32 -18.88 4.61 3.17
N ALA A 33 -19.17 5.13 4.37
CA ALA A 33 -18.13 5.47 5.33
C ALA A 33 -17.35 4.25 5.78
N GLU A 34 -18.02 3.14 6.05
CA GLU A 34 -17.38 1.88 6.45
C GLU A 34 -16.50 1.32 5.35
N THR A 35 -17.04 1.34 4.12
CA THR A 35 -16.28 0.87 2.95
C THR A 35 -15.04 1.71 2.72
N ARG A 36 -15.18 3.04 2.82
CA ARG A 36 -14.05 3.95 2.67
C ARG A 36 -12.99 3.68 3.72
N ASP A 37 -13.39 3.52 4.98
CA ASP A 37 -12.46 3.26 6.07
C ASP A 37 -11.74 1.93 5.88
N SER A 38 -12.48 0.91 5.45
CA SER A 38 -11.92 -0.41 5.17
C SER A 38 -10.90 -0.35 4.03
N LEU A 39 -11.23 0.37 2.95
CA LEU A 39 -10.32 0.54 1.81
C LEU A 39 -9.06 1.31 2.22
N GLN A 40 -9.20 2.37 3.00
CA GLN A 40 -8.06 3.12 3.49
C GLN A 40 -7.13 2.25 4.33
N SER A 41 -7.71 1.45 5.22
CA SER A 41 -6.92 0.55 6.06
C SER A 41 -6.18 -0.49 5.23
N SER A 42 -6.86 -1.07 4.23
CA SER A 42 -6.25 -2.04 3.32
C SER A 42 -5.11 -1.42 2.52
N LEU A 43 -5.32 -0.21 1.99
CA LEU A 43 -4.30 0.49 1.23
C LEU A 43 -3.08 0.81 2.08
N ARG A 44 -3.30 1.27 3.30
CA ARG A 44 -2.19 1.55 4.23
C ARG A 44 -1.38 0.29 4.53
N ALA A 45 -2.07 -0.83 4.73
CA ALA A 45 -1.41 -2.10 4.98
C ALA A 45 -0.59 -2.54 3.77
N GLU A 46 -1.14 -2.42 2.55
CA GLU A 46 -0.44 -2.76 1.32
C GLU A 46 0.77 -1.86 1.09
N ILE A 47 0.63 -0.57 1.35
CA ILE A 47 1.73 0.38 1.24
C ILE A 47 2.86 0.02 2.20
N ALA A 48 2.52 -0.32 3.45
CA ALA A 48 3.50 -0.71 4.45
C ALA A 48 4.23 -1.98 4.05
N GLU A 49 3.50 -2.99 3.55
CA GLU A 49 4.09 -4.24 3.07
C GLU A 49 5.02 -4.02 1.89
N THR A 50 4.58 -3.21 0.92
CA THR A 50 5.37 -2.89 -0.26
C THR A 50 6.65 -2.16 0.14
N ARG A 51 6.54 -1.21 1.05
CA ARG A 51 7.70 -0.46 1.54
C ARG A 51 8.70 -1.38 2.22
N ASP A 52 8.22 -2.27 3.09
CA ASP A 52 9.09 -3.21 3.79
C ASP A 52 9.78 -4.16 2.81
N SER A 53 9.03 -4.65 1.83
CA SER A 53 9.57 -5.52 0.79
C SER A 53 10.65 -4.82 -0.03
N LEU A 54 10.41 -3.57 -0.42
CA LEU A 54 11.39 -2.77 -1.16
C LEU A 54 12.64 -2.50 -0.33
N GLN A 55 12.48 -2.16 0.93
CA GLN A 55 13.61 -1.94 1.84
C GLN A 55 14.47 -3.20 1.96
N ASN A 56 13.84 -4.35 2.13
CA ASN A 56 14.55 -5.61 2.24
C ASN A 56 15.29 -5.95 0.95
N SER A 57 14.66 -5.72 -0.19
CA SER A 57 15.29 -5.94 -1.50
C SER A 57 16.49 -5.03 -1.70
N LEU A 58 16.36 -3.76 -1.34
CA LEU A 58 17.45 -2.80 -1.45
C LEU A 58 18.62 -3.17 -0.55
N ARG A 59 18.34 -3.59 0.67
CA ARG A 59 19.39 -4.03 1.59
C ARG A 59 20.14 -5.24 1.05
N ALA A 60 19.41 -6.19 0.46
CA ALA A 60 20.02 -7.36 -0.15
C ALA A 60 20.90 -6.97 -1.33
N GLU A 61 20.42 -6.06 -2.20
CA GLU A 61 21.20 -5.58 -3.34
C GLU A 61 22.46 -4.84 -2.91
N ILE A 62 22.33 -4.00 -1.87
CA ILE A 62 23.47 -3.28 -1.32
C ILE A 62 24.52 -4.26 -0.78
N ALA A 63 24.07 -5.28 -0.04
CA ALA A 63 24.99 -6.29 0.50
C ALA A 63 25.70 -7.07 -0.62
N GLU A 64 24.98 -7.46 -1.66
CA GLU A 64 25.55 -8.16 -2.81
C GLU A 64 26.57 -7.29 -3.54
N THR A 65 26.22 -6.02 -3.77
CA THR A 65 27.11 -5.08 -4.44
C THR A 65 28.35 -4.86 -3.62
N ARG A 66 28.22 -4.71 -2.31
CA ARG A 66 29.35 -4.53 -1.41
C ARG A 66 30.28 -5.74 -1.45
N ASP A 67 29.71 -6.94 -1.38
CA ASP A 67 30.52 -8.17 -1.42
C ASP A 67 31.24 -8.32 -2.75
N SER A 68 30.55 -8.01 -3.84
CA SER A 68 31.12 -8.05 -5.18
C SER A 68 32.29 -7.06 -5.32
N LEU A 69 32.12 -5.85 -4.82
CA LEU A 69 33.19 -4.83 -4.84
C LEU A 69 34.37 -5.24 -3.98
N GLN A 70 34.12 -5.79 -2.81
CA GLN A 70 35.19 -6.27 -1.94
C GLN A 70 36.01 -7.38 -2.62
N ASN A 71 35.33 -8.32 -3.26
CA ASN A 71 35.99 -9.41 -3.97
C ASN A 71 36.82 -8.89 -5.15
N SER A 72 36.28 -7.93 -5.90
CA SER A 72 37.00 -7.31 -7.00
C SER A 72 38.24 -6.56 -6.51
N LEU A 73 38.11 -5.82 -5.43
CA LEU A 73 39.26 -5.10 -4.85
C LEU A 73 40.34 -6.05 -4.35
N ARG A 74 39.94 -7.13 -3.70
CA ARG A 74 40.90 -8.15 -3.24
C ARG A 74 41.68 -8.78 -4.42
N ALA A 75 40.94 -9.06 -5.49
CA ALA A 75 41.56 -9.62 -6.70
C ALA A 75 42.54 -8.61 -7.30
N GLU A 76 42.18 -7.33 -7.39
CA GLU A 76 43.07 -6.30 -7.91
C GLU A 76 44.31 -6.12 -7.03
N ILE A 77 44.11 -6.14 -5.73
CA ILE A 77 45.24 -6.04 -4.80
C ILE A 77 46.20 -7.23 -4.97
N ALA A 78 45.66 -8.44 -5.09
CA ALA A 78 46.48 -9.62 -5.30
C ALA A 78 47.25 -9.55 -6.60
N GLU A 79 46.63 -9.12 -7.70
CA GLU A 79 47.28 -8.93 -8.99
C GLU A 79 48.41 -7.90 -8.92
N THR A 80 48.15 -6.78 -8.28
CA THR A 80 49.13 -5.72 -8.11
C THR A 80 50.30 -6.19 -7.27
N ARG A 81 50.05 -6.95 -6.22
CA ARG A 81 51.09 -7.51 -5.36
C ARG A 81 51.98 -8.48 -6.15
N GLU A 82 51.36 -9.35 -6.94
CA GLU A 82 52.13 -10.27 -7.79
C GLU A 82 52.99 -9.54 -8.81
N ALA A 83 52.44 -8.51 -9.44
CA ALA A 83 53.16 -7.69 -10.40
C ALA A 83 54.36 -7.00 -9.78
N LEU A 84 54.17 -6.44 -8.55
CA LEU A 84 55.24 -5.79 -7.82
C LEU A 84 56.33 -6.79 -7.41
N HIS A 85 55.95 -7.97 -6.96
CA HIS A 85 56.93 -9.03 -6.62
C HIS A 85 57.74 -9.44 -7.83
N ALA A 86 57.09 -9.55 -8.98
CA ALA A 86 57.79 -9.91 -10.24
C ALA A 86 58.82 -8.83 -10.62
N GLU A 87 58.42 -7.55 -10.48
CA GLU A 87 59.34 -6.44 -10.77
C GLU A 87 60.54 -6.42 -9.84
N ILE A 88 60.29 -6.64 -8.57
CA ILE A 88 61.36 -6.69 -7.56
C ILE A 88 62.32 -7.85 -7.85
N ALA A 89 61.78 -9.00 -8.26
CA ALA A 89 62.60 -10.18 -8.58
C ALA A 89 63.46 -9.96 -9.81
N GLU A 90 63.01 -9.11 -10.75
CA GLU A 90 63.79 -8.81 -11.97
C GLU A 90 64.98 -7.88 -11.68
N THR A 91 64.83 -7.02 -10.68
CA THR A 91 65.89 -6.10 -10.28
C THR A 91 66.86 -6.75 -9.33
#